data_190a62e421d3068129bc76e7dc722268
#
_entry.id   190a62e421d3068129bc76e7dc722268
#
_cell.length_a   1.000
_cell.length_b   1.000
_cell.length_c   1.000
_cell.angle_alpha   90.00
_cell.angle_beta   90.00
_cell.angle_gamma   90.00
#
_symmetry.space_group_name_H-M   'P 1'
#
loop_
_entity.id
_entity.type
_entity.pdbx_description
1 polymer ?
#
loop_
_entity_poly.entity_id
_entity_poly.type
_entity_poly.pdbx_seq_one_letter_code
_entity_poly.pdbx_strand_id
1 'polypeptide(L)'
;MVARWPGVIKPGTIINEVVSAEDWMPTLVAAAGVTDLKEKLLSGYKAGAKTFRNHLDGYDFKPFFEGKVSEAPRREFFYFSDNADLMAVRYNEWKITFKTVVGNLFSGKEHSTNVPLVTNLRVDPWERYQSESTSYGQWWGEKLWVMMPATVIMGQFLSTFKEYPPSQVSGSLGVEKALQALQEGGSKN
;
A
#
# COMPACT_ATOMS: atom_id res chain seq x y z
N MET A 1 3.62 -3.47 15.38
CA MET A 1 2.24 -3.90 15.70
C MET A 1 2.29 -5.06 16.68
N VAL A 2 1.32 -5.18 17.59
CA VAL A 2 1.18 -6.34 18.50
C VAL A 2 -0.23 -6.91 18.30
N ALA A 3 -0.33 -8.21 18.16
CA ALA A 3 -1.62 -8.91 18.00
C ALA A 3 -1.73 -10.03 19.02
N ARG A 4 -2.93 -10.24 19.60
CA ARG A 4 -3.23 -11.34 20.48
C ARG A 4 -4.48 -12.05 19.99
N TRP A 5 -4.30 -13.32 19.56
CA TRP A 5 -5.40 -14.14 19.06
C TRP A 5 -5.23 -15.60 19.57
N PRO A 6 -5.73 -15.86 20.79
CA PRO A 6 -5.63 -17.21 21.37
C PRO A 6 -6.25 -18.28 20.47
N GLY A 7 -5.56 -19.41 20.32
CA GLY A 7 -5.99 -20.51 19.44
C GLY A 7 -5.62 -20.34 17.96
N VAL A 8 -5.19 -19.15 17.54
CA VAL A 8 -4.76 -18.87 16.16
C VAL A 8 -3.27 -18.50 16.12
N ILE A 9 -2.86 -17.51 16.90
CA ILE A 9 -1.45 -17.07 16.96
C ILE A 9 -0.80 -17.70 18.21
N LYS A 10 0.30 -18.42 18.03
CA LYS A 10 1.07 -18.96 19.14
C LYS A 10 1.68 -17.84 19.99
N PRO A 11 1.66 -17.92 21.32
CA PRO A 11 2.34 -16.96 22.17
C PRO A 11 3.83 -16.85 21.83
N GLY A 12 4.36 -15.63 21.84
CA GLY A 12 5.78 -15.36 21.55
C GLY A 12 6.16 -15.45 20.06
N THR A 13 5.22 -15.60 19.14
CA THR A 13 5.50 -15.58 17.71
C THR A 13 5.99 -14.20 17.28
N ILE A 14 7.11 -14.16 16.57
CA ILE A 14 7.63 -12.95 15.91
C ILE A 14 7.39 -13.12 14.40
N ILE A 15 6.72 -12.13 13.81
CA ILE A 15 6.42 -12.07 12.37
C ILE A 15 7.20 -10.90 11.80
N ASN A 16 8.09 -11.16 10.85
CA ASN A 16 8.89 -10.17 10.13
C ASN A 16 8.35 -9.87 8.73
N GLU A 17 7.23 -10.49 8.38
CA GLU A 17 6.57 -10.32 7.10
C GLU A 17 5.82 -8.98 7.01
N VAL A 18 5.53 -8.55 5.79
CA VAL A 18 4.75 -7.32 5.57
C VAL A 18 3.29 -7.59 5.95
N VAL A 19 2.77 -6.84 6.90
CA VAL A 19 1.35 -6.84 7.30
C VAL A 19 0.85 -5.41 7.29
N SER A 20 -0.27 -5.17 6.64
CA SER A 20 -0.91 -3.85 6.56
C SER A 20 -2.20 -3.81 7.39
N ALA A 21 -2.63 -2.59 7.75
CA ALA A 21 -3.91 -2.38 8.43
C ALA A 21 -5.11 -2.85 7.60
N GLU A 22 -5.02 -2.74 6.28
CA GLU A 22 -6.05 -3.18 5.33
C GLU A 22 -6.26 -4.70 5.31
N ASP A 23 -5.28 -5.50 5.77
CA ASP A 23 -5.36 -6.96 5.84
C ASP A 23 -6.28 -7.45 6.96
N TRP A 24 -6.54 -6.61 7.95
CA TRP A 24 -7.39 -7.01 9.08
C TRP A 24 -8.84 -7.24 8.69
N MET A 25 -9.37 -6.46 7.75
CA MET A 25 -10.76 -6.62 7.34
C MET A 25 -11.01 -7.99 6.70
N PRO A 26 -10.31 -8.44 5.63
CA PRO A 26 -10.51 -9.77 5.06
C PRO A 26 -10.13 -10.88 6.05
N THR A 27 -9.11 -10.69 6.90
CA THR A 27 -8.71 -11.66 7.92
C THR A 27 -9.80 -11.90 8.97
N LEU A 28 -10.43 -10.84 9.47
CA LEU A 28 -11.52 -10.94 10.46
C LEU A 28 -12.80 -11.49 9.85
N VAL A 29 -13.09 -11.16 8.58
CA VAL A 29 -14.23 -11.74 7.86
C VAL A 29 -14.01 -13.23 7.61
N ALA A 30 -12.78 -13.66 7.28
CA ALA A 30 -12.43 -15.06 7.18
C ALA A 30 -12.53 -15.79 8.55
N ALA A 31 -12.20 -15.12 9.65
CA ALA A 31 -12.43 -15.64 10.99
C ALA A 31 -13.91 -15.85 11.32
N ALA A 32 -14.78 -15.01 10.75
CA ALA A 32 -16.24 -15.17 10.85
C ALA A 32 -16.81 -16.23 9.88
N GLY A 33 -15.96 -16.92 9.11
CA GLY A 33 -16.35 -18.04 8.24
C GLY A 33 -16.52 -17.71 6.76
N VAL A 34 -16.21 -16.46 6.32
CA VAL A 34 -16.27 -16.08 4.90
C VAL A 34 -14.85 -15.93 4.35
N THR A 35 -14.35 -16.96 3.68
CA THR A 35 -12.98 -17.05 3.18
C THR A 35 -12.80 -16.57 1.73
N ASP A 36 -13.89 -16.34 1.01
CA ASP A 36 -13.95 -15.96 -0.40
C ASP A 36 -14.49 -14.51 -0.59
N LEU A 37 -14.18 -13.64 0.37
CA LEU A 37 -14.70 -12.26 0.39
C LEU A 37 -14.27 -11.46 -0.86
N LYS A 38 -13.00 -11.59 -1.26
CA LYS A 38 -12.43 -10.86 -2.40
C LYS A 38 -13.15 -11.24 -3.71
N GLU A 39 -13.31 -12.51 -3.95
CA GLU A 39 -13.99 -13.06 -5.13
C GLU A 39 -15.46 -12.64 -5.17
N LYS A 40 -16.13 -12.68 -4.01
CA LYS A 40 -17.53 -12.24 -3.88
C LYS A 40 -17.68 -10.76 -4.19
N LEU A 41 -16.78 -9.92 -3.70
CA LEU A 41 -16.85 -8.48 -3.96
C LEU A 41 -16.50 -8.14 -5.42
N LEU A 42 -15.57 -8.84 -6.04
CA LEU A 42 -15.24 -8.67 -7.46
C LEU A 42 -16.42 -9.02 -8.36
N SER A 43 -17.14 -10.10 -8.04
CA SER A 43 -18.33 -10.54 -8.80
C SER A 43 -19.61 -9.76 -8.48
N GLY A 44 -19.63 -9.04 -7.38
CA GLY A 44 -20.79 -8.34 -6.86
C GLY A 44 -21.50 -9.10 -5.74
N TYR A 45 -21.28 -8.70 -4.50
CA TYR A 45 -21.89 -9.29 -3.30
C TYR A 45 -23.15 -8.55 -2.88
N LYS A 46 -24.27 -9.27 -2.82
CA LYS A 46 -25.55 -8.72 -2.37
C LYS A 46 -25.65 -8.82 -0.84
N ALA A 47 -25.73 -7.67 -0.18
CA ALA A 47 -25.97 -7.58 1.26
C ALA A 47 -27.24 -6.77 1.51
N GLY A 48 -28.32 -7.45 1.91
CA GLY A 48 -29.64 -6.85 2.01
C GLY A 48 -30.16 -6.33 0.68
N ALA A 49 -30.52 -5.05 0.61
CA ALA A 49 -31.02 -4.41 -0.61
C ALA A 49 -29.90 -3.84 -1.52
N LYS A 50 -28.63 -3.89 -1.09
CA LYS A 50 -27.50 -3.30 -1.82
C LYS A 50 -26.60 -4.39 -2.38
N THR A 51 -26.04 -4.13 -3.55
CA THR A 51 -24.97 -4.95 -4.16
C THR A 51 -23.67 -4.17 -4.07
N PHE A 52 -22.65 -4.79 -3.49
CA PHE A 52 -21.30 -4.23 -3.35
C PHE A 52 -20.40 -4.90 -4.38
N ARG A 53 -19.80 -4.11 -5.25
CA ARG A 53 -18.79 -4.55 -6.22
C ARG A 53 -17.58 -3.65 -6.08
N ASN A 54 -16.49 -4.20 -5.55
CA ASN A 54 -15.26 -3.45 -5.31
C ASN A 54 -14.04 -4.39 -5.24
N HIS A 55 -12.87 -3.81 -5.46
CA HIS A 55 -11.59 -4.47 -5.24
C HIS A 55 -11.15 -4.28 -3.78
N LEU A 56 -10.64 -5.34 -3.15
CA LEU A 56 -9.99 -5.27 -1.85
C LEU A 56 -8.48 -5.38 -2.03
N ASP A 57 -7.76 -4.43 -1.46
CA ASP A 57 -6.29 -4.43 -1.45
C ASP A 57 -5.73 -5.26 -0.28
N GLY A 58 -6.54 -5.55 0.71
CA GLY A 58 -6.20 -6.40 1.85
C GLY A 58 -6.17 -7.89 1.51
N TYR A 59 -5.37 -8.64 2.27
CA TYR A 59 -5.23 -10.10 2.18
C TYR A 59 -5.73 -10.79 3.45
N ASP A 60 -6.24 -12.02 3.31
CA ASP A 60 -6.57 -12.88 4.44
C ASP A 60 -5.29 -13.50 5.03
N PHE A 61 -4.91 -13.06 6.22
CA PHE A 61 -3.76 -13.57 6.96
C PHE A 61 -4.09 -14.73 7.89
N LYS A 62 -5.37 -15.13 8.03
CA LYS A 62 -5.76 -16.16 8.97
C LYS A 62 -5.04 -17.49 8.74
N PRO A 63 -4.90 -18.03 7.51
CA PRO A 63 -4.15 -19.26 7.27
C PRO A 63 -2.67 -19.16 7.69
N PHE A 64 -2.05 -18.00 7.49
CA PHE A 64 -0.67 -17.74 7.88
C PHE A 64 -0.54 -17.67 9.41
N PHE A 65 -1.44 -16.97 10.10
CA PHE A 65 -1.44 -16.88 11.56
C PHE A 65 -1.71 -18.24 12.24
N GLU A 66 -2.49 -19.10 11.61
CA GLU A 66 -2.73 -20.48 12.06
C GLU A 66 -1.56 -21.42 11.77
N GLY A 67 -0.55 -20.98 11.01
CA GLY A 67 0.59 -21.82 10.58
C GLY A 67 0.23 -22.87 9.53
N LYS A 68 -0.89 -22.69 8.83
CA LYS A 68 -1.34 -23.58 7.73
C LYS A 68 -0.55 -23.35 6.44
N VAL A 69 -0.03 -22.13 6.27
CA VAL A 69 0.87 -21.76 5.18
C VAL A 69 2.14 -21.15 5.75
N SER A 70 3.26 -21.36 5.07
CA SER A 70 4.58 -20.86 5.49
C SER A 70 4.90 -19.45 5.03
N GLU A 71 4.23 -19.00 3.98
CA GLU A 71 4.46 -17.68 3.38
C GLU A 71 3.29 -16.75 3.68
N ALA A 72 3.61 -15.50 4.03
CA ALA A 72 2.61 -14.46 4.18
C ALA A 72 2.01 -14.10 2.80
N PRO A 73 0.72 -13.80 2.72
CA PRO A 73 0.06 -13.49 1.45
C PRO A 73 0.47 -12.14 0.85
N ARG A 74 0.99 -11.20 1.68
CA ARG A 74 1.40 -9.87 1.25
C ARG A 74 2.91 -9.81 1.07
N ARG A 75 3.34 -9.25 -0.06
CA ARG A 75 4.75 -8.94 -0.35
C ARG A 75 4.97 -7.49 -0.72
N GLU A 76 3.90 -6.78 -1.11
CA GLU A 76 3.94 -5.39 -1.55
C GLU A 76 3.14 -4.47 -0.63
N PHE A 77 3.50 -3.19 -0.64
CA PHE A 77 2.74 -2.12 0.01
C PHE A 77 2.92 -0.81 -0.76
N PHE A 78 1.81 -0.11 -0.98
CA PHE A 78 1.77 1.16 -1.70
C PHE A 78 1.60 2.31 -0.72
N TYR A 79 2.48 3.29 -0.82
CA TYR A 79 2.45 4.49 0.01
C TYR A 79 1.79 5.62 -0.77
N PHE A 80 0.74 6.18 -0.22
CA PHE A 80 0.04 7.32 -0.79
C PHE A 80 0.16 8.53 0.11
N SER A 81 0.19 9.72 -0.51
CA SER A 81 0.05 10.98 0.22
C SER A 81 -1.43 11.26 0.54
N ASP A 82 -1.68 12.29 1.38
CA ASP A 82 -3.03 12.79 1.65
C ASP A 82 -3.74 13.30 0.38
N ASN A 83 -2.95 13.59 -0.65
CA ASN A 83 -3.42 13.99 -1.97
C ASN A 83 -3.77 12.80 -2.89
N ALA A 84 -3.67 11.57 -2.41
CA ALA A 84 -3.81 10.33 -3.18
C ALA A 84 -2.73 10.16 -4.27
N ASP A 85 -1.59 10.85 -4.16
CA ASP A 85 -0.44 10.63 -5.01
C ASP A 85 0.33 9.39 -4.57
N LEU A 86 0.74 8.55 -5.50
CA LEU A 86 1.62 7.41 -5.21
C LEU A 86 3.02 7.93 -4.89
N MET A 87 3.42 7.80 -3.63
CA MET A 87 4.71 8.26 -3.12
C MET A 87 5.80 7.22 -3.28
N ALA A 88 5.50 5.98 -2.95
CA ALA A 88 6.45 4.87 -2.99
C ALA A 88 5.74 3.52 -3.16
N VAL A 89 6.49 2.52 -3.60
CA VAL A 89 6.11 1.12 -3.53
C VAL A 89 7.15 0.34 -2.75
N ARG A 90 6.70 -0.53 -1.86
CA ARG A 90 7.54 -1.52 -1.19
C ARG A 90 7.26 -2.90 -1.78
N TYR A 91 8.31 -3.68 -1.99
CA TYR A 91 8.24 -5.10 -2.32
C TYR A 91 9.27 -5.86 -1.49
N ASN A 92 8.81 -6.73 -0.61
CA ASN A 92 9.63 -7.38 0.41
C ASN A 92 10.44 -6.34 1.21
N GLU A 93 11.78 -6.43 1.18
CA GLU A 93 12.71 -5.50 1.83
C GLU A 93 13.03 -4.24 1.01
N TRP A 94 12.59 -4.18 -0.25
CA TRP A 94 12.91 -3.07 -1.15
C TRP A 94 11.80 -2.03 -1.16
N LYS A 95 12.17 -0.77 -1.02
CA LYS A 95 11.28 0.38 -1.20
C LYS A 95 11.79 1.25 -2.33
N ILE A 96 10.92 1.57 -3.27
CA ILE A 96 11.16 2.48 -4.37
C ILE A 96 10.33 3.73 -4.14
N THR A 97 10.99 4.87 -4.00
CA THR A 97 10.35 6.15 -3.67
C THR A 97 10.38 7.08 -4.87
N PHE A 98 9.21 7.57 -5.27
CA PHE A 98 9.00 8.48 -6.42
C PHE A 98 8.85 9.93 -5.99
N LYS A 99 8.26 10.14 -4.81
CA LYS A 99 8.05 11.46 -4.23
C LYS A 99 8.47 11.46 -2.76
N THR A 100 9.02 12.57 -2.31
CA THR A 100 9.38 12.80 -0.90
C THR A 100 8.69 14.05 -0.38
N VAL A 101 8.49 14.13 0.92
CA VAL A 101 8.04 15.36 1.59
C VAL A 101 9.19 15.90 2.41
N VAL A 102 9.57 17.14 2.13
CA VAL A 102 10.60 17.85 2.88
C VAL A 102 9.95 18.94 3.72
N GLY A 103 10.21 18.91 5.03
CA GLY A 103 9.62 19.84 5.98
C GLY A 103 8.83 19.11 7.07
N ASN A 104 7.95 19.84 7.73
CA ASN A 104 7.07 19.31 8.76
C ASN A 104 5.61 19.25 8.27
N LEU A 105 4.70 18.79 9.11
CA LEU A 105 3.27 18.65 8.79
C LEU A 105 2.63 19.92 8.21
N PHE A 106 3.08 21.12 8.62
CA PHE A 106 2.46 22.39 8.22
C PHE A 106 3.16 23.05 7.02
N SER A 107 4.45 22.79 6.84
CA SER A 107 5.28 23.45 5.81
C SER A 107 5.93 22.45 4.84
N GLY A 108 5.59 21.18 4.94
CA GLY A 108 6.13 20.14 4.07
C GLY A 108 5.69 20.34 2.63
N LYS A 109 6.64 20.20 1.70
CA LYS A 109 6.39 20.23 0.27
C LYS A 109 6.71 18.88 -0.33
N GLU A 110 5.82 18.41 -1.20
CA GLU A 110 6.08 17.23 -2.03
C GLU A 110 7.08 17.57 -3.13
N HIS A 111 8.07 16.72 -3.28
CA HIS A 111 9.08 16.82 -4.34
C HIS A 111 9.12 15.50 -5.10
N SER A 112 8.97 15.55 -6.40
CA SER A 112 9.27 14.41 -7.27
C SER A 112 10.78 14.20 -7.31
N THR A 113 11.21 12.96 -7.21
CA THR A 113 12.62 12.61 -7.39
C THR A 113 12.97 12.61 -8.89
N ASN A 114 14.17 13.05 -9.25
CA ASN A 114 14.63 13.01 -10.65
C ASN A 114 14.70 11.57 -11.18
N VAL A 115 15.10 10.65 -10.31
CA VAL A 115 15.07 9.20 -10.50
C VAL A 115 14.50 8.58 -9.23
N PRO A 116 13.77 7.47 -9.33
CA PRO A 116 13.23 6.82 -8.14
C PRO A 116 14.36 6.45 -7.17
N LEU A 117 14.18 6.75 -5.89
CA LEU A 117 15.14 6.32 -4.87
C LEU A 117 14.90 4.85 -4.54
N VAL A 118 15.97 4.11 -4.32
CA VAL A 118 15.92 2.69 -3.94
C VAL A 118 16.45 2.56 -2.52
N THR A 119 15.73 1.88 -1.65
CA THR A 119 16.14 1.61 -0.28
C THR A 119 15.95 0.13 0.04
N ASN A 120 16.94 -0.50 0.67
CA ASN A 120 16.77 -1.80 1.29
C ASN A 120 16.42 -1.60 2.77
N LEU A 121 15.16 -1.76 3.13
CA LEU A 121 14.65 -1.49 4.48
C LEU A 121 15.19 -2.45 5.56
N ARG A 122 15.79 -3.57 5.16
CA ARG A 122 16.42 -4.50 6.10
C ARG A 122 17.81 -4.01 6.51
N VAL A 123 18.51 -3.34 5.61
CA VAL A 123 19.87 -2.79 5.83
C VAL A 123 19.80 -1.34 6.33
N ASP A 124 18.87 -0.57 5.76
CA ASP A 124 18.63 0.84 6.09
C ASP A 124 17.17 1.07 6.48
N PRO A 125 16.75 0.65 7.68
CA PRO A 125 15.36 0.80 8.14
C PRO A 125 14.95 2.26 8.39
N TRP A 126 15.92 3.17 8.46
CA TRP A 126 15.71 4.60 8.69
C TRP A 126 15.75 5.43 7.40
N GLU A 127 16.00 4.78 6.26
CA GLU A 127 16.05 5.41 4.93
C GLU A 127 17.02 6.61 4.85
N ARG A 128 18.18 6.48 5.49
CA ARG A 128 19.17 7.56 5.63
C ARG A 128 20.29 7.49 4.61
N TYR A 129 20.54 6.33 4.04
CA TYR A 129 21.67 6.09 3.14
C TYR A 129 21.66 7.03 1.93
N GLN A 130 20.49 7.29 1.37
CA GLN A 130 20.30 8.17 0.21
C GLN A 130 20.69 9.64 0.48
N SER A 131 20.58 10.11 1.71
CA SER A 131 20.86 11.51 2.10
C SER A 131 22.19 11.68 2.83
N GLU A 132 22.71 10.62 3.45
CA GLU A 132 23.87 10.70 4.33
C GLU A 132 25.13 10.03 3.77
N SER A 133 25.03 9.27 2.68
CA SER A 133 26.17 8.57 2.08
C SER A 133 26.58 9.17 0.74
N THR A 134 27.87 9.41 0.57
CA THR A 134 28.48 9.82 -0.71
C THR A 134 28.51 8.70 -1.75
N SER A 135 28.42 7.42 -1.34
CA SER A 135 28.46 6.26 -2.22
C SER A 135 27.07 5.77 -2.67
N TYR A 136 25.98 6.44 -2.27
CA TYR A 136 24.63 6.05 -2.63
C TYR A 136 24.43 5.93 -4.15
N GLY A 137 24.94 6.87 -4.94
CA GLY A 137 24.78 6.85 -6.41
C GLY A 137 25.37 5.62 -7.06
N GLN A 138 26.56 5.16 -6.63
CA GLN A 138 27.17 3.92 -7.12
C GLN A 138 26.33 2.70 -6.72
N TRP A 139 25.98 2.60 -5.46
CA TRP A 139 25.14 1.52 -4.93
C TRP A 139 23.78 1.46 -5.62
N TRP A 140 23.14 2.60 -5.85
CA TRP A 140 21.88 2.72 -6.58
C TRP A 140 21.99 2.13 -7.99
N GLY A 141 23.04 2.47 -8.72
CA GLY A 141 23.30 1.92 -10.05
C GLY A 141 23.39 0.39 -10.08
N GLU A 142 24.00 -0.22 -9.06
CA GLU A 142 24.08 -1.68 -8.91
C GLU A 142 22.74 -2.33 -8.59
N LYS A 143 21.76 -1.57 -8.05
CA LYS A 143 20.45 -2.06 -7.63
C LYS A 143 19.30 -1.73 -8.59
N LEU A 144 19.60 -1.23 -9.78
CA LEU A 144 18.59 -0.89 -10.81
C LEU A 144 17.65 -2.04 -11.18
N TRP A 145 18.12 -3.28 -11.05
CA TRP A 145 17.28 -4.47 -11.30
C TRP A 145 16.01 -4.51 -10.44
N VAL A 146 15.99 -3.86 -9.27
CA VAL A 146 14.83 -3.78 -8.38
C VAL A 146 13.67 -3.03 -9.04
N MET A 147 13.97 -2.14 -9.99
CA MET A 147 12.94 -1.35 -10.69
C MET A 147 12.01 -2.22 -11.54
N MET A 148 12.50 -3.34 -12.09
CA MET A 148 11.66 -4.20 -12.94
C MET A 148 10.48 -4.82 -12.20
N PRO A 149 10.67 -5.58 -11.09
CA PRO A 149 9.54 -6.12 -10.35
C PRO A 149 8.64 -5.02 -9.77
N ALA A 150 9.19 -3.89 -9.33
CA ALA A 150 8.42 -2.77 -8.84
C ALA A 150 7.48 -2.18 -9.91
N THR A 151 7.98 -2.03 -11.14
CA THR A 151 7.17 -1.54 -12.26
C THR A 151 6.02 -2.48 -12.60
N VAL A 152 6.27 -3.80 -12.59
CA VAL A 152 5.23 -4.81 -12.84
C VAL A 152 4.14 -4.76 -11.77
N ILE A 153 4.53 -4.76 -10.49
CA ILE A 153 3.61 -4.71 -9.35
C ILE A 153 2.78 -3.42 -9.39
N MET A 154 3.43 -2.29 -9.62
CA MET A 154 2.77 -1.00 -9.74
C MET A 154 1.79 -0.97 -10.91
N GLY A 155 2.18 -1.50 -12.07
CA GLY A 155 1.32 -1.59 -13.25
C GLY A 155 0.08 -2.44 -13.00
N GLN A 156 0.24 -3.58 -12.34
CA GLN A 156 -0.87 -4.45 -11.94
C GLN A 156 -1.83 -3.72 -10.99
N PHE A 157 -1.31 -3.08 -9.97
CA PHE A 157 -2.10 -2.32 -9.01
C PHE A 157 -2.86 -1.17 -9.68
N LEU A 158 -2.19 -0.33 -10.46
CA LEU A 158 -2.83 0.80 -11.15
C LEU A 158 -3.86 0.34 -12.20
N SER A 159 -3.70 -0.86 -12.76
CA SER A 159 -4.68 -1.40 -13.70
C SER A 159 -6.04 -1.67 -13.06
N THR A 160 -6.07 -1.95 -11.74
CA THR A 160 -7.32 -2.16 -11.00
C THR A 160 -8.19 -0.89 -10.97
N PHE A 161 -7.58 0.30 -11.00
CA PHE A 161 -8.30 1.58 -10.98
C PHE A 161 -9.12 1.85 -12.25
N LYS A 162 -8.85 1.14 -13.35
CA LYS A 162 -9.66 1.23 -14.57
C LYS A 162 -11.06 0.64 -14.36
N GLU A 163 -11.14 -0.45 -13.61
CA GLU A 163 -12.39 -1.14 -13.31
C GLU A 163 -13.01 -0.72 -11.98
N TYR A 164 -12.15 -0.39 -11.01
CA TYR A 164 -12.52 0.01 -9.65
C TYR A 164 -11.91 1.38 -9.33
N PRO A 165 -12.43 2.47 -9.90
CA PRO A 165 -11.90 3.80 -9.65
C PRO A 165 -12.09 4.19 -8.18
N PRO A 166 -11.26 5.11 -7.66
CA PRO A 166 -11.40 5.61 -6.30
C PRO A 166 -12.82 6.13 -6.04
N SER A 167 -13.45 5.66 -4.98
CA SER A 167 -14.82 6.05 -4.60
C SER A 167 -14.88 7.34 -3.78
N GLN A 168 -13.73 7.83 -3.33
CA GLN A 168 -13.62 9.03 -2.50
C GLN A 168 -12.61 9.99 -3.10
N VAL A 169 -12.89 11.27 -2.96
CA VAL A 169 -11.92 12.33 -3.25
C VAL A 169 -10.92 12.38 -2.10
N SER A 170 -9.64 12.61 -2.40
CA SER A 170 -8.60 12.75 -1.39
C SER A 170 -8.97 13.82 -0.35
N GLY A 171 -8.74 13.52 0.93
CA GLY A 171 -9.08 14.40 2.05
C GLY A 171 -8.15 15.60 2.25
N SER A 172 -7.38 15.98 1.23
CA SER A 172 -6.47 17.12 1.31
C SER A 172 -7.21 18.42 1.58
N LEU A 173 -6.75 19.18 2.57
CA LEU A 173 -7.15 20.56 2.85
C LEU A 173 -6.48 21.57 1.93
N GLY A 174 -5.73 21.12 0.91
CA GLY A 174 -5.04 21.98 -0.04
C GLY A 174 -6.02 22.75 -0.93
N VAL A 175 -5.82 24.06 -1.03
CA VAL A 175 -6.67 24.98 -1.83
C VAL A 175 -6.69 24.59 -3.31
N GLU A 176 -5.58 24.07 -3.84
CA GLU A 176 -5.48 23.64 -5.24
C GLU A 176 -6.46 22.50 -5.58
N LYS A 177 -6.62 21.52 -4.67
CA LYS A 177 -7.59 20.43 -4.89
C LYS A 177 -9.03 20.86 -4.66
N ALA A 178 -9.27 21.80 -3.76
CA ALA A 178 -10.59 22.42 -3.63
C ALA A 178 -11.00 23.13 -4.91
N LEU A 179 -10.09 23.87 -5.54
CA LEU A 179 -10.31 24.52 -6.84
C LEU A 179 -10.52 23.51 -7.97
N GLN A 180 -9.75 22.44 -8.03
CA GLN A 180 -9.91 21.37 -9.01
C GLN A 180 -11.26 20.65 -8.86
N ALA A 181 -11.69 20.36 -7.65
CA ALA A 181 -12.99 19.76 -7.37
C ALA A 181 -14.16 20.70 -7.79
N LEU A 182 -14.00 22.01 -7.62
CA LEU A 182 -14.99 22.98 -8.08
C LEU A 182 -15.05 23.05 -9.62
N GLN A 183 -13.91 22.95 -10.32
CA GLN A 183 -13.86 22.94 -11.78
C GLN A 183 -14.48 21.65 -12.36
N GLU A 184 -14.21 20.50 -11.77
CA GLU A 184 -14.76 19.21 -12.18
C GLU A 184 -16.26 19.07 -11.86
N GLY A 185 -16.72 19.66 -10.74
CA GLY A 185 -18.13 19.69 -10.35
C GLY A 185 -18.99 20.61 -11.21
N GLY A 186 -18.41 21.69 -11.76
CA GLY A 186 -19.08 22.63 -12.67
C GLY A 186 -19.29 22.10 -14.09
N SER A 187 -18.65 21.00 -14.48
CA SER A 187 -18.77 20.40 -15.82
C SER A 187 -19.86 19.32 -15.93
N LYS A 188 -20.63 19.05 -14.88
CA LYS A 188 -21.67 18.01 -14.83
C LYS A 188 -23.11 18.53 -14.77
N ASN A 189 -23.34 19.80 -15.18
CA ASN A 189 -24.68 20.35 -15.37
C ASN A 189 -24.98 20.61 -16.83
#